data_27a909890550a67763a7814e87b3f631
#
_entry.id   27a909890550a67763a7814e87b3f631
#
_cell.length_a   1.000
_cell.length_b   1.000
_cell.length_c   1.000
_cell.angle_alpha   90.00
_cell.angle_beta   90.00
_cell.angle_gamma   90.00
#
_symmetry.space_group_name_H-M   'P 1'
#
loop_
_entity.id
_entity.type
_entity.pdbx_description
1 polymer ?
#
loop_
_entity_poly.entity_id
_entity_poly.type
_entity_poly.pdbx_seq_one_letter_code
_entity_poly.pdbx_strand_id
1 'polypeptide(L)'
;MTQRRDFLIGAAGVAVGAVAATTVGKMGGKEDAPKMSAPAVQTKPTDIIKWRLQTYSGAPLGAHVIKPQIEAFNKAAFGEMEIELYYADQLVPTDELFRAMQNGTLDAVQSDDATMASPVDINVFGGYFPFSTRYSLDMPVLFKYYGLDKIWAEAYGEIEGVEWLSAGAWDPLHIFTKDPIRSVADLKGKRVFGVPTAGKFLSRYGLVPVTLPWDDIEVAIQTGELDGVAWCGFTEAYEVGWADVCSYALLNNVTGAWCGSYFANSNSWNALSPKLQELFKLSMDSSHYYRQVWYWGGEAKLRVEGKKMELTEIPKAEWDEVVADSESFWDELASISPRTEKVVQAYKEYSHVMEKAGVPYRY
;
A
#
# COMPACT_ATOMS: atom_id res chain seq x y z
N MET A 1 -1.84 7.71 48.02
CA MET A 1 -3.33 7.71 48.11
C MET A 1 -3.83 8.35 46.82
N THR A 2 -4.20 7.58 45.83
CA THR A 2 -5.01 8.03 44.71
C THR A 2 -5.63 6.79 44.04
N GLN A 3 -6.93 6.80 44.01
CA GLN A 3 -7.78 5.67 43.68
C GLN A 3 -7.72 5.31 42.18
N ARG A 4 -7.57 4.02 41.91
CA ARG A 4 -7.87 3.40 40.59
C ARG A 4 -9.39 3.37 40.43
N ARG A 5 -9.88 3.90 39.31
CA ARG A 5 -11.26 3.67 38.85
C ARG A 5 -11.24 2.53 37.83
N ASP A 6 -11.71 1.38 38.27
CA ASP A 6 -12.01 0.24 37.42
C ASP A 6 -13.32 0.52 36.67
N PHE A 7 -13.27 0.52 35.34
CA PHE A 7 -14.46 0.51 34.48
C PHE A 7 -14.88 -0.95 34.24
N LEU A 8 -15.91 -1.36 34.96
CA LEU A 8 -16.64 -2.61 34.68
C LEU A 8 -17.54 -2.39 33.46
N ILE A 9 -17.25 -3.09 32.35
CA ILE A 9 -18.15 -3.21 31.21
C ILE A 9 -19.17 -4.32 31.57
N GLY A 10 -20.38 -3.90 31.91
CA GLY A 10 -21.51 -4.78 32.14
C GLY A 10 -22.05 -5.30 30.79
N ALA A 11 -22.11 -6.63 30.68
CA ALA A 11 -22.84 -7.30 29.60
C ALA A 11 -24.34 -7.10 29.82
N ALA A 12 -24.97 -6.28 28.99
CA ALA A 12 -26.44 -6.17 28.95
C ALA A 12 -27.02 -7.33 28.15
N GLY A 13 -27.53 -8.35 28.81
CA GLY A 13 -28.36 -9.35 28.20
C GLY A 13 -29.73 -8.78 27.81
N VAL A 14 -30.09 -8.90 26.54
CA VAL A 14 -31.43 -8.54 26.07
C VAL A 14 -32.37 -9.68 26.42
N ALA A 15 -33.19 -9.46 27.42
CA ALA A 15 -34.32 -10.35 27.73
C ALA A 15 -35.48 -10.00 26.79
N VAL A 16 -35.89 -10.93 25.97
CA VAL A 16 -37.11 -10.81 25.15
C VAL A 16 -38.32 -11.04 26.08
N GLY A 17 -38.99 -9.93 26.39
CA GLY A 17 -40.26 -9.98 27.14
C GLY A 17 -41.41 -10.46 26.26
N ALA A 18 -42.00 -11.55 26.60
CA ALA A 18 -43.29 -12.00 26.05
C ALA A 18 -44.40 -11.10 26.60
N VAL A 19 -45.08 -10.34 25.76
CA VAL A 19 -46.29 -9.62 26.11
C VAL A 19 -47.49 -10.52 25.81
N ALA A 20 -48.17 -10.93 26.86
CA ALA A 20 -49.46 -11.63 26.76
C ALA A 20 -50.54 -10.65 26.32
N ALA A 21 -51.20 -10.92 25.19
CA ALA A 21 -52.36 -10.20 24.74
C ALA A 21 -53.62 -10.83 25.31
N THR A 22 -54.34 -10.07 26.13
CA THR A 22 -55.72 -10.39 26.47
C THR A 22 -56.69 -9.74 25.50
N THR A 23 -57.61 -10.57 25.06
CA THR A 23 -58.72 -10.37 24.18
C THR A 23 -59.58 -9.13 24.39
N VAL A 24 -60.13 -8.55 23.29
CA VAL A 24 -61.60 -8.46 23.00
C VAL A 24 -61.82 -7.78 21.63
N GLY A 25 -62.71 -8.34 20.80
CA GLY A 25 -63.42 -7.58 19.76
C GLY A 25 -63.32 -8.16 18.34
N LYS A 26 -64.27 -8.99 17.98
CA LYS A 26 -64.58 -9.36 16.58
C LYS A 26 -64.93 -8.15 15.74
N MET A 27 -64.24 -7.96 14.63
CA MET A 27 -64.84 -7.50 13.36
C MET A 27 -63.96 -8.00 12.20
N GLY A 28 -64.64 -8.52 11.18
CA GLY A 28 -64.03 -9.30 10.12
C GLY A 28 -63.21 -8.49 9.11
N GLY A 29 -62.20 -9.12 8.65
CA GLY A 29 -61.33 -8.70 7.53
C GLY A 29 -60.13 -9.62 7.55
N LYS A 30 -60.07 -10.60 6.66
CA LYS A 30 -58.87 -11.39 6.43
C LYS A 30 -57.87 -10.52 5.70
N GLU A 31 -57.03 -9.82 6.40
CA GLU A 31 -55.73 -9.37 5.89
C GLU A 31 -54.70 -10.41 6.29
N ASP A 32 -54.09 -11.03 5.30
CA ASP A 32 -52.95 -11.93 5.52
C ASP A 32 -51.84 -11.15 6.20
N ALA A 33 -51.56 -11.44 7.47
CA ALA A 33 -50.39 -10.92 8.17
C ALA A 33 -49.13 -11.32 7.41
N PRO A 34 -48.18 -10.41 7.19
CA PRO A 34 -46.93 -10.75 6.52
C PRO A 34 -46.23 -11.85 7.30
N LYS A 35 -46.01 -13.00 6.64
CA LYS A 35 -45.21 -14.09 7.17
C LYS A 35 -43.79 -13.57 7.35
N MET A 36 -43.42 -13.20 8.56
CA MET A 36 -42.02 -13.01 8.92
C MET A 36 -41.33 -14.36 8.76
N SER A 37 -40.58 -14.53 7.66
CA SER A 37 -39.69 -15.66 7.55
C SER A 37 -38.57 -15.48 8.57
N ALA A 38 -38.31 -16.54 9.36
CA ALA A 38 -37.12 -16.54 10.21
C ALA A 38 -35.87 -16.27 9.38
N PRO A 39 -34.90 -15.51 9.89
CA PRO A 39 -33.67 -15.31 9.16
C PRO A 39 -33.05 -16.65 8.78
N ALA A 40 -32.66 -16.81 7.53
CA ALA A 40 -32.05 -18.03 7.04
C ALA A 40 -30.80 -18.30 7.87
N VAL A 41 -30.70 -19.49 8.47
CA VAL A 41 -29.48 -19.93 9.13
C VAL A 41 -28.42 -20.12 8.05
N GLN A 42 -27.41 -19.27 8.04
CA GLN A 42 -26.26 -19.44 7.15
C GLN A 42 -25.47 -20.65 7.64
N THR A 43 -25.50 -21.74 6.88
CA THR A 43 -24.62 -22.89 7.08
C THR A 43 -23.29 -22.61 6.39
N LYS A 44 -22.16 -22.95 7.05
CA LYS A 44 -20.85 -22.87 6.41
C LYS A 44 -20.81 -23.79 5.19
N PRO A 45 -20.24 -23.35 4.06
CA PRO A 45 -20.02 -24.21 2.90
C PRO A 45 -19.18 -25.43 3.27
N THR A 46 -19.37 -26.54 2.56
CA THR A 46 -18.60 -27.77 2.74
C THR A 46 -17.23 -27.70 2.07
N ASP A 47 -17.12 -26.90 0.99
CA ASP A 47 -15.89 -26.70 0.23
C ASP A 47 -15.45 -25.25 0.36
N ILE A 48 -14.26 -25.03 0.92
CA ILE A 48 -13.67 -23.71 1.13
C ILE A 48 -12.71 -23.43 -0.03
N ILE A 49 -12.91 -22.32 -0.72
CA ILE A 49 -11.95 -21.83 -1.71
C ILE A 49 -10.72 -21.35 -0.96
N LYS A 50 -9.53 -21.88 -1.30
CA LYS A 50 -8.27 -21.47 -0.69
C LYS A 50 -7.40 -20.74 -1.69
N TRP A 51 -6.95 -19.55 -1.32
CA TRP A 51 -6.02 -18.74 -2.10
C TRP A 51 -4.70 -18.55 -1.38
N ARG A 52 -3.61 -18.60 -2.16
CA ARG A 52 -2.27 -18.20 -1.73
C ARG A 52 -2.04 -16.77 -2.18
N LEU A 53 -1.88 -15.85 -1.25
CA LEU A 53 -1.52 -14.47 -1.51
C LEU A 53 -0.12 -14.21 -0.94
N GLN A 54 0.82 -13.81 -1.79
CA GLN A 54 2.13 -13.36 -1.34
C GLN A 54 2.27 -11.85 -1.48
N THR A 55 2.80 -11.22 -0.44
CA THR A 55 3.13 -9.78 -0.41
C THR A 55 4.62 -9.58 -0.63
N TYR A 56 4.99 -8.38 -1.11
CA TYR A 56 6.38 -7.95 -1.20
C TYR A 56 7.04 -7.72 0.16
N SER A 57 6.24 -7.50 1.21
CA SER A 57 6.73 -7.11 2.53
C SER A 57 7.18 -8.30 3.36
N GLY A 58 8.27 -8.13 4.11
CA GLY A 58 8.68 -9.07 5.14
C GLY A 58 7.69 -9.16 6.29
N ALA A 59 7.83 -10.19 7.15
CA ALA A 59 6.89 -10.48 8.22
C ALA A 59 6.66 -9.33 9.24
N PRO A 60 7.68 -8.57 9.67
CA PRO A 60 7.46 -7.46 10.60
C PRO A 60 6.52 -6.40 10.02
N LEU A 61 6.78 -5.94 8.80
CA LEU A 61 5.94 -4.96 8.12
C LEU A 61 4.57 -5.54 7.76
N GLY A 62 4.54 -6.75 7.22
CA GLY A 62 3.30 -7.43 6.81
C GLY A 62 2.31 -7.65 7.96
N ALA A 63 2.79 -7.79 9.19
CA ALA A 63 1.93 -7.88 10.38
C ALA A 63 1.06 -6.63 10.58
N HIS A 64 1.52 -5.46 10.13
CA HIS A 64 0.80 -4.19 10.24
C HIS A 64 0.03 -3.84 8.96
N VAL A 65 0.62 -4.08 7.79
CA VAL A 65 0.11 -3.49 6.55
C VAL A 65 -0.83 -4.40 5.75
N ILE A 66 -0.86 -5.71 6.01
CA ILE A 66 -1.71 -6.63 5.23
C ILE A 66 -2.43 -7.68 6.07
N LYS A 67 -1.77 -8.27 7.06
CA LYS A 67 -2.32 -9.37 7.85
C LYS A 67 -3.69 -9.06 8.47
N PRO A 68 -3.92 -7.89 9.12
CA PRO A 68 -5.22 -7.59 9.72
C PRO A 68 -6.36 -7.58 8.70
N GLN A 69 -6.10 -7.14 7.47
CA GLN A 69 -7.10 -7.07 6.41
C GLN A 69 -7.41 -8.44 5.82
N ILE A 70 -6.40 -9.30 5.69
CA ILE A 70 -6.61 -10.70 5.29
C ILE A 70 -7.43 -11.45 6.36
N GLU A 71 -7.12 -11.26 7.63
CA GLU A 71 -7.90 -11.84 8.73
C GLU A 71 -9.35 -11.32 8.74
N ALA A 72 -9.54 -10.03 8.47
CA ALA A 72 -10.88 -9.43 8.36
C ALA A 72 -11.65 -10.00 7.15
N PHE A 73 -11.00 -10.15 6.00
CA PHE A 73 -11.58 -10.80 4.82
C PHE A 73 -11.99 -12.25 5.14
N ASN A 74 -11.08 -13.06 5.66
CA ASN A 74 -11.33 -14.47 5.98
C ASN A 74 -12.52 -14.63 6.95
N LYS A 75 -12.62 -13.72 7.92
CA LYS A 75 -13.77 -13.68 8.85
C LYS A 75 -15.07 -13.31 8.13
N ALA A 76 -15.03 -12.32 7.24
CA ALA A 76 -16.19 -11.82 6.49
C ALA A 76 -16.66 -12.81 5.41
N ALA A 77 -15.74 -13.55 4.81
CA ALA A 77 -16.04 -14.62 3.84
C ALA A 77 -16.76 -15.83 4.48
N PHE A 78 -16.86 -15.89 5.79
CA PHE A 78 -17.67 -16.84 6.57
C PHE A 78 -17.46 -18.32 6.19
N GLY A 79 -16.22 -18.68 5.82
CA GLY A 79 -15.85 -20.04 5.41
C GLY A 79 -16.17 -20.40 3.96
N GLU A 80 -16.61 -19.45 3.13
CA GLU A 80 -16.72 -19.64 1.67
C GLU A 80 -15.35 -19.57 1.00
N MET A 81 -14.46 -18.72 1.54
CA MET A 81 -13.10 -18.51 1.04
C MET A 81 -12.14 -18.23 2.19
N GLU A 82 -10.89 -18.67 2.04
CA GLU A 82 -9.79 -18.41 2.95
C GLU A 82 -8.56 -17.99 2.13
N ILE A 83 -7.94 -16.87 2.50
CA ILE A 83 -6.67 -16.41 1.95
C ILE A 83 -5.57 -16.80 2.94
N GLU A 84 -4.60 -17.57 2.46
CA GLU A 84 -3.35 -17.88 3.15
C GLU A 84 -2.32 -16.82 2.75
N LEU A 85 -1.88 -16.02 3.76
CA LEU A 85 -0.93 -14.96 3.56
C LEU A 85 0.50 -15.47 3.65
N TYR A 86 1.31 -15.14 2.66
CA TYR A 86 2.75 -15.37 2.60
C TYR A 86 3.48 -14.02 2.49
N TYR A 87 4.58 -13.91 3.20
CA TYR A 87 5.44 -12.72 3.18
C TYR A 87 6.49 -12.80 2.08
N ALA A 88 7.28 -11.73 1.93
CA ALA A 88 8.35 -11.66 0.94
C ALA A 88 9.21 -12.94 0.94
N ASP A 89 9.49 -13.44 -0.25
CA ASP A 89 10.41 -14.55 -0.53
C ASP A 89 10.02 -15.91 0.09
N GLN A 90 8.79 -16.06 0.65
CA GLN A 90 8.37 -17.32 1.28
C GLN A 90 7.97 -18.43 0.31
N LEU A 91 7.29 -18.09 -0.79
CA LEU A 91 6.91 -19.07 -1.81
C LEU A 91 7.75 -18.90 -3.08
N VAL A 92 7.93 -17.67 -3.52
CA VAL A 92 8.76 -17.30 -4.65
C VAL A 92 9.54 -16.02 -4.33
N PRO A 93 10.70 -15.77 -4.97
CA PRO A 93 11.38 -14.48 -4.90
C PRO A 93 10.46 -13.33 -5.28
N THR A 94 10.65 -12.17 -4.65
CA THR A 94 9.76 -11.01 -4.84
C THR A 94 9.72 -10.50 -6.28
N ASP A 95 10.82 -10.59 -7.03
CA ASP A 95 10.91 -10.26 -8.45
C ASP A 95 10.28 -11.31 -9.39
N GLU A 96 9.89 -12.49 -8.87
CA GLU A 96 9.15 -13.52 -9.59
C GLU A 96 7.65 -13.51 -9.32
N LEU A 97 7.14 -12.61 -8.45
CA LEU A 97 5.74 -12.55 -8.04
C LEU A 97 4.79 -12.44 -9.22
N PHE A 98 5.10 -11.57 -10.20
CA PHE A 98 4.27 -11.41 -11.39
C PHE A 98 4.10 -12.72 -12.15
N ARG A 99 5.21 -13.38 -12.44
CA ARG A 99 5.21 -14.65 -13.19
C ARG A 99 4.51 -15.77 -12.44
N ALA A 100 4.74 -15.85 -11.12
CA ALA A 100 4.13 -16.85 -10.26
C ALA A 100 2.60 -16.69 -10.17
N MET A 101 2.11 -15.46 -10.12
CA MET A 101 0.68 -15.17 -10.19
C MET A 101 0.12 -15.47 -11.59
N GLN A 102 0.77 -15.01 -12.65
CA GLN A 102 0.32 -15.23 -14.04
C GLN A 102 0.13 -16.71 -14.37
N ASN A 103 1.03 -17.58 -13.91
CA ASN A 103 0.96 -19.02 -14.16
C ASN A 103 0.12 -19.80 -13.13
N GLY A 104 -0.49 -19.14 -12.14
CA GLY A 104 -1.34 -19.76 -11.13
C GLY A 104 -0.59 -20.45 -9.98
N THR A 105 0.73 -20.26 -9.83
CA THR A 105 1.47 -20.68 -8.64
C THR A 105 0.98 -19.90 -7.41
N LEU A 106 0.66 -18.62 -7.59
CA LEU A 106 -0.03 -17.76 -6.63
C LEU A 106 -1.41 -17.39 -7.17
N ASP A 107 -2.39 -17.30 -6.29
CA ASP A 107 -3.75 -16.86 -6.64
C ASP A 107 -3.86 -15.33 -6.63
N ALA A 108 -3.10 -14.67 -5.74
CA ALA A 108 -3.05 -13.22 -5.64
C ALA A 108 -1.67 -12.72 -5.19
N VAL A 109 -1.38 -11.48 -5.52
CA VAL A 109 -0.16 -10.76 -5.16
C VAL A 109 -0.50 -9.36 -4.68
N GLN A 110 0.23 -8.89 -3.67
CA GLN A 110 0.24 -7.51 -3.23
C GLN A 110 1.68 -6.98 -3.36
N SER A 111 1.89 -6.07 -4.32
CA SER A 111 3.20 -5.46 -4.61
C SER A 111 3.02 -4.19 -5.44
N ASP A 112 4.11 -3.52 -5.76
CA ASP A 112 4.14 -2.56 -6.86
C ASP A 112 4.61 -3.21 -8.16
N ASP A 113 4.31 -2.53 -9.25
CA ASP A 113 4.55 -3.01 -10.61
C ASP A 113 6.04 -3.25 -10.89
N ALA A 114 6.92 -2.38 -10.38
CA ALA A 114 8.36 -2.46 -10.62
C ALA A 114 9.02 -3.57 -9.77
N THR A 115 8.69 -3.65 -8.50
CA THR A 115 9.25 -4.63 -7.56
C THR A 115 8.92 -6.07 -7.97
N MET A 116 7.70 -6.32 -8.48
CA MET A 116 7.32 -7.67 -8.96
C MET A 116 7.74 -7.96 -10.40
N ALA A 117 8.54 -7.09 -11.02
CA ALA A 117 9.01 -7.20 -12.41
C ALA A 117 7.87 -7.36 -13.44
N SER A 118 6.79 -6.59 -13.29
CA SER A 118 5.69 -6.56 -14.26
C SER A 118 6.18 -6.12 -15.65
N PRO A 119 5.75 -6.79 -16.74
CA PRO A 119 6.20 -6.47 -18.09
C PRO A 119 5.47 -5.28 -18.74
N VAL A 120 4.49 -4.66 -18.06
CA VAL A 120 3.74 -3.54 -18.63
C VAL A 120 4.60 -2.28 -18.72
N ASP A 121 4.33 -1.44 -19.71
CA ASP A 121 5.08 -0.21 -19.96
C ASP A 121 4.94 0.84 -18.83
N ILE A 122 3.85 0.78 -18.07
CA ILE A 122 3.59 1.67 -16.92
C ILE A 122 4.25 1.20 -15.62
N ASN A 123 4.98 0.09 -15.60
CA ASN A 123 5.62 -0.43 -14.38
C ASN A 123 6.58 0.59 -13.73
N VAL A 124 7.13 1.50 -14.53
CA VAL A 124 8.02 2.59 -14.08
C VAL A 124 7.36 3.59 -13.12
N PHE A 125 6.02 3.61 -13.05
CA PHE A 125 5.26 4.48 -12.15
C PHE A 125 4.80 3.76 -10.88
N GLY A 126 4.93 2.43 -10.82
CA GLY A 126 4.71 1.66 -9.60
C GLY A 126 5.83 1.89 -8.58
N GLY A 127 5.53 1.70 -7.31
CA GLY A 127 6.47 2.02 -6.25
C GLY A 127 6.57 3.53 -6.00
N TYR A 128 7.79 4.05 -5.93
CA TYR A 128 8.07 5.46 -5.68
C TYR A 128 8.43 6.21 -6.96
N PHE A 129 7.46 6.89 -7.55
CA PHE A 129 7.70 7.77 -8.69
C PHE A 129 8.16 9.15 -8.22
N PRO A 130 9.39 9.59 -8.56
CA PRO A 130 10.03 10.79 -7.99
C PRO A 130 9.18 12.05 -8.15
N PHE A 131 8.95 12.75 -7.04
CA PHE A 131 8.23 14.03 -6.92
C PHE A 131 6.80 14.05 -7.46
N SER A 132 6.22 12.88 -7.74
CA SER A 132 4.86 12.75 -8.28
C SER A 132 3.77 13.13 -7.28
N THR A 133 4.03 12.95 -5.99
CA THR A 133 3.10 13.21 -4.90
C THR A 133 3.79 13.93 -3.76
N ARG A 134 3.01 14.68 -2.98
CA ARG A 134 3.47 15.29 -1.72
C ARG A 134 3.01 14.51 -0.51
N TYR A 135 1.83 13.91 -0.62
CA TYR A 135 1.15 13.18 0.46
C TYR A 135 0.57 11.87 -0.06
N SER A 136 0.37 10.93 0.84
CA SER A 136 -0.27 9.65 0.50
C SER A 136 -1.69 9.81 -0.06
N LEU A 137 -2.41 10.86 0.31
CA LEU A 137 -3.75 11.16 -0.23
C LEU A 137 -3.74 11.50 -1.74
N ASP A 138 -2.63 12.01 -2.26
CA ASP A 138 -2.53 12.39 -3.67
C ASP A 138 -2.75 11.19 -4.59
N MET A 139 -2.26 10.01 -4.20
CA MET A 139 -2.34 8.80 -5.03
C MET A 139 -3.78 8.33 -5.26
N PRO A 140 -4.66 8.14 -4.26
CA PRO A 140 -6.05 7.79 -4.52
C PRO A 140 -6.81 8.85 -5.31
N VAL A 141 -6.45 10.14 -5.19
CA VAL A 141 -7.03 11.19 -6.04
C VAL A 141 -6.58 11.01 -7.50
N LEU A 142 -5.30 10.75 -7.75
CA LEU A 142 -4.78 10.46 -9.08
C LEU A 142 -5.47 9.25 -9.71
N PHE A 143 -5.61 8.14 -8.97
CA PHE A 143 -6.27 6.94 -9.48
C PHE A 143 -7.76 7.14 -9.73
N LYS A 144 -8.50 7.65 -8.75
CA LYS A 144 -9.96 7.69 -8.81
C LYS A 144 -10.53 8.92 -9.54
N TYR A 145 -9.83 10.06 -9.50
CA TYR A 145 -10.32 11.32 -10.07
C TYR A 145 -9.61 11.71 -11.37
N TYR A 146 -8.30 11.44 -11.48
CA TYR A 146 -7.51 11.70 -12.70
C TYR A 146 -7.40 10.48 -13.62
N GLY A 147 -8.02 9.36 -13.26
CA GLY A 147 -8.26 8.22 -14.15
C GLY A 147 -7.08 7.27 -14.32
N LEU A 148 -6.07 7.27 -13.43
CA LEU A 148 -5.00 6.29 -13.51
C LEU A 148 -5.50 4.85 -13.36
N ASP A 149 -6.60 4.61 -12.62
CA ASP A 149 -7.23 3.30 -12.49
C ASP A 149 -7.63 2.68 -13.85
N LYS A 150 -8.11 3.52 -14.78
CA LYS A 150 -8.46 3.09 -16.14
C LYS A 150 -7.21 2.72 -16.95
N ILE A 151 -6.13 3.47 -16.78
CA ILE A 151 -4.86 3.22 -17.48
C ILE A 151 -4.24 1.92 -16.99
N TRP A 152 -4.26 1.67 -15.66
CA TRP A 152 -3.78 0.39 -15.09
C TRP A 152 -4.65 -0.78 -15.53
N ALA A 153 -5.98 -0.65 -15.44
CA ALA A 153 -6.90 -1.68 -15.90
C ALA A 153 -6.72 -1.99 -17.40
N GLU A 154 -6.50 -0.99 -18.27
CA GLU A 154 -6.21 -1.16 -19.69
C GLU A 154 -4.90 -1.92 -19.89
N ALA A 155 -3.81 -1.49 -19.22
CA ALA A 155 -2.49 -2.10 -19.37
C ALA A 155 -2.48 -3.58 -18.96
N TYR A 156 -3.07 -3.88 -17.83
CA TYR A 156 -3.13 -5.27 -17.32
C TYR A 156 -4.18 -6.11 -18.04
N GLY A 157 -5.25 -5.49 -18.58
CA GLY A 157 -6.24 -6.17 -19.43
C GLY A 157 -5.66 -6.72 -20.74
N GLU A 158 -4.49 -6.27 -21.18
CA GLU A 158 -3.75 -6.80 -22.32
C GLU A 158 -2.90 -8.04 -21.96
N ILE A 159 -2.75 -8.34 -20.67
CA ILE A 159 -1.91 -9.45 -20.19
C ILE A 159 -2.77 -10.65 -19.84
N GLU A 160 -2.59 -11.75 -20.56
CA GLU A 160 -3.28 -13.01 -20.26
C GLU A 160 -2.87 -13.55 -18.89
N GLY A 161 -3.84 -14.06 -18.15
CA GLY A 161 -3.63 -14.70 -16.84
C GLY A 161 -3.56 -13.75 -15.65
N VAL A 162 -3.72 -12.44 -15.85
CA VAL A 162 -3.60 -11.42 -14.80
C VAL A 162 -4.84 -10.55 -14.72
N GLU A 163 -5.27 -10.26 -13.51
CA GLU A 163 -6.32 -9.28 -13.17
C GLU A 163 -5.73 -8.25 -12.23
N TRP A 164 -5.74 -6.98 -12.64
CA TRP A 164 -5.45 -5.85 -11.75
C TRP A 164 -6.73 -5.47 -10.97
N LEU A 165 -6.62 -5.31 -9.65
CA LEU A 165 -7.80 -5.14 -8.81
C LEU A 165 -7.94 -3.74 -8.23
N SER A 166 -6.89 -3.22 -7.63
CA SER A 166 -6.88 -1.86 -7.07
C SER A 166 -5.48 -1.38 -6.79
N ALA A 167 -5.27 -0.06 -6.78
CA ALA A 167 -4.06 0.58 -6.32
C ALA A 167 -4.32 1.42 -5.07
N GLY A 168 -3.28 1.59 -4.26
CA GLY A 168 -3.29 2.42 -3.07
C GLY A 168 -1.97 3.14 -2.87
N ALA A 169 -1.96 3.97 -1.85
CA ALA A 169 -0.79 4.75 -1.48
C ALA A 169 -0.44 4.53 -0.02
N TRP A 170 0.87 4.56 0.26
CA TRP A 170 1.33 4.30 1.61
C TRP A 170 2.29 5.39 2.09
N ASP A 171 3.53 5.06 2.36
CA ASP A 171 4.52 5.93 2.98
C ASP A 171 5.26 6.82 1.98
N PRO A 172 5.91 7.89 2.46
CA PRO A 172 6.84 8.67 1.66
C PRO A 172 8.16 7.93 1.45
N LEU A 173 8.95 8.37 0.48
CA LEU A 173 10.32 7.90 0.30
C LEU A 173 11.32 8.87 0.91
N HIS A 174 11.98 8.44 1.98
CA HIS A 174 13.15 9.08 2.57
C HIS A 174 14.44 8.28 2.31
N ILE A 175 15.59 8.93 2.55
CA ILE A 175 16.90 8.28 2.47
C ILE A 175 17.46 8.18 3.88
N PHE A 176 17.75 6.95 4.32
CA PHE A 176 18.34 6.65 5.62
C PHE A 176 19.75 6.13 5.42
N THR A 177 20.73 6.67 6.14
CA THR A 177 22.15 6.36 5.90
C THR A 177 22.95 6.26 7.18
N LYS A 178 24.12 5.62 7.08
CA LYS A 178 25.13 5.57 8.17
C LYS A 178 25.82 6.91 8.37
N ASP A 179 26.08 7.64 7.29
CA ASP A 179 26.73 8.95 7.29
C ASP A 179 25.72 10.04 6.88
N PRO A 180 25.85 11.27 7.40
CA PRO A 180 24.90 12.32 7.14
C PRO A 180 24.88 12.75 5.67
N ILE A 181 23.70 13.13 5.16
CA ILE A 181 23.49 13.81 3.90
C ILE A 181 23.00 15.22 4.23
N ARG A 182 23.78 16.25 3.85
CA ARG A 182 23.48 17.66 4.10
C ARG A 182 23.59 18.54 2.84
N SER A 183 24.01 17.94 1.72
CA SER A 183 24.08 18.54 0.40
C SER A 183 23.78 17.48 -0.67
N VAL A 184 23.43 17.92 -1.88
CA VAL A 184 23.25 16.99 -3.03
C VAL A 184 24.57 16.27 -3.34
N ALA A 185 25.71 16.93 -3.13
CA ALA A 185 27.02 16.32 -3.34
C ALA A 185 27.28 15.09 -2.43
N ASP A 186 26.67 15.02 -1.25
CA ASP A 186 26.82 13.90 -0.32
C ASP A 186 26.11 12.62 -0.81
N LEU A 187 25.25 12.71 -1.81
CA LEU A 187 24.62 11.55 -2.46
C LEU A 187 25.63 10.72 -3.27
N LYS A 188 26.69 11.39 -3.75
CA LYS A 188 27.64 10.78 -4.68
C LYS A 188 28.36 9.57 -4.08
N GLY A 189 28.25 8.43 -4.76
CA GLY A 189 28.91 7.18 -4.41
C GLY A 189 28.24 6.41 -3.29
N LYS A 190 27.18 6.93 -2.65
CA LYS A 190 26.42 6.17 -1.65
C LYS A 190 25.65 5.03 -2.29
N ARG A 191 25.92 3.82 -1.81
CA ARG A 191 25.23 2.58 -2.22
C ARG A 191 24.03 2.40 -1.32
N VAL A 192 22.85 2.49 -1.87
CA VAL A 192 21.62 2.36 -1.09
C VAL A 192 20.70 1.31 -1.69
N PHE A 193 20.06 0.54 -0.83
CA PHE A 193 18.93 -0.27 -1.27
C PHE A 193 17.80 0.67 -1.69
N GLY A 194 17.19 0.42 -2.85
CA GLY A 194 16.15 1.34 -3.34
C GLY A 194 15.32 0.78 -4.48
N VAL A 195 14.15 1.39 -4.68
CA VAL A 195 13.25 1.03 -5.78
C VAL A 195 13.81 1.49 -7.13
N PRO A 196 13.53 0.72 -8.22
CA PRO A 196 14.17 0.94 -9.52
C PRO A 196 14.02 2.36 -10.06
N THR A 197 12.80 2.91 -10.11
CA THR A 197 12.55 4.21 -10.73
C THR A 197 13.14 5.38 -9.93
N ALA A 198 12.95 5.41 -8.61
CA ALA A 198 13.55 6.43 -7.76
C ALA A 198 15.09 6.32 -7.75
N GLY A 199 15.62 5.09 -7.72
CA GLY A 199 17.06 4.84 -7.83
C GLY A 199 17.64 5.34 -9.15
N LYS A 200 16.96 5.10 -10.27
CA LYS A 200 17.36 5.62 -11.59
C LYS A 200 17.41 7.15 -11.60
N PHE A 201 16.42 7.83 -11.01
CA PHE A 201 16.44 9.28 -10.89
C PHE A 201 17.60 9.77 -10.01
N LEU A 202 17.75 9.22 -8.81
CA LEU A 202 18.80 9.63 -7.86
C LEU A 202 20.21 9.31 -8.35
N SER A 203 20.39 8.35 -9.27
CA SER A 203 21.68 8.08 -9.88
C SER A 203 22.21 9.23 -10.74
N ARG A 204 21.36 10.17 -11.18
CA ARG A 204 21.79 11.42 -11.82
C ARG A 204 22.67 12.28 -10.91
N TYR A 205 22.50 12.12 -9.59
CA TYR A 205 23.27 12.80 -8.53
C TYR A 205 24.36 11.92 -7.96
N GLY A 206 24.65 10.79 -8.61
CA GLY A 206 25.73 9.88 -8.26
C GLY A 206 25.44 8.88 -7.15
N LEU A 207 24.18 8.80 -6.68
CA LEU A 207 23.74 7.71 -5.80
C LEU A 207 23.77 6.40 -6.58
N VAL A 208 24.16 5.30 -5.91
CA VAL A 208 24.26 3.96 -6.51
C VAL A 208 23.15 3.09 -5.92
N PRO A 209 22.04 2.88 -6.64
CA PRO A 209 20.97 1.99 -6.20
C PRO A 209 21.46 0.54 -6.30
N VAL A 210 21.17 -0.25 -5.25
CA VAL A 210 21.52 -1.67 -5.13
C VAL A 210 20.25 -2.45 -4.82
N THR A 211 20.05 -3.59 -5.44
CA THR A 211 18.97 -4.53 -5.15
C THR A 211 19.54 -5.74 -4.43
N LEU A 212 18.95 -6.11 -3.30
CA LEU A 212 19.27 -7.28 -2.50
C LEU A 212 17.99 -7.97 -2.04
N PRO A 213 18.04 -9.27 -1.67
CA PRO A 213 16.94 -9.91 -0.95
C PRO A 213 16.60 -9.14 0.33
N TRP A 214 15.31 -9.12 0.68
CA TRP A 214 14.83 -8.32 1.81
C TRP A 214 15.56 -8.59 3.13
N ASP A 215 15.79 -9.88 3.43
CA ASP A 215 16.43 -10.30 4.69
C ASP A 215 17.93 -9.99 4.76
N ASP A 216 18.56 -9.62 3.65
CA ASP A 216 20.00 -9.33 3.58
C ASP A 216 20.30 -7.83 3.80
N ILE A 217 19.30 -6.94 3.70
CA ILE A 217 19.51 -5.47 3.70
C ILE A 217 20.14 -4.98 5.00
N GLU A 218 19.64 -5.40 6.16
CA GLU A 218 20.15 -4.98 7.45
C GLU A 218 21.62 -5.37 7.62
N VAL A 219 21.97 -6.62 7.29
CA VAL A 219 23.32 -7.15 7.36
C VAL A 219 24.25 -6.40 6.39
N ALA A 220 23.80 -6.11 5.17
CA ALA A 220 24.56 -5.35 4.18
C ALA A 220 24.88 -3.92 4.67
N ILE A 221 23.95 -3.27 5.38
CA ILE A 221 24.21 -1.97 6.01
C ILE A 221 25.21 -2.12 7.17
N GLN A 222 25.03 -3.10 8.04
CA GLN A 222 25.93 -3.33 9.20
C GLN A 222 27.37 -3.58 8.73
N THR A 223 27.56 -4.41 7.72
CA THR A 223 28.88 -4.78 7.17
C THR A 223 29.51 -3.69 6.31
N GLY A 224 28.74 -2.66 5.90
CA GLY A 224 29.20 -1.58 5.02
C GLY A 224 29.19 -1.96 3.54
N GLU A 225 28.50 -3.01 3.14
CA GLU A 225 28.18 -3.30 1.75
C GLU A 225 27.19 -2.27 1.19
N LEU A 226 26.21 -1.84 2.02
CA LEU A 226 25.35 -0.69 1.78
C LEU A 226 25.68 0.46 2.72
N ASP A 227 25.50 1.68 2.23
CA ASP A 227 25.61 2.91 3.02
C ASP A 227 24.25 3.29 3.65
N GLY A 228 23.15 2.66 3.20
CA GLY A 228 21.80 2.89 3.71
C GLY A 228 20.70 2.39 2.80
N VAL A 229 19.50 2.97 2.94
CA VAL A 229 18.30 2.68 2.15
C VAL A 229 17.66 3.96 1.61
N ALA A 230 17.10 3.89 0.40
CA ALA A 230 16.24 4.89 -0.22
C ALA A 230 14.93 4.20 -0.61
N TRP A 231 14.12 3.81 0.38
CA TRP A 231 12.98 2.93 0.17
C TRP A 231 11.70 3.44 0.84
N CYS A 232 11.71 3.83 2.09
CA CYS A 232 10.49 3.97 2.90
C CYS A 232 10.45 5.27 3.69
N GLY A 233 9.37 5.46 4.46
CA GLY A 233 9.24 6.47 5.50
C GLY A 233 9.81 6.01 6.85
N PHE A 234 9.69 6.91 7.85
CA PHE A 234 10.17 6.65 9.21
C PHE A 234 9.47 5.47 9.87
N THR A 235 8.15 5.34 9.67
CA THR A 235 7.34 4.30 10.29
C THR A 235 7.88 2.92 9.93
N GLU A 236 8.13 2.69 8.65
CA GLU A 236 8.66 1.43 8.16
C GLU A 236 10.10 1.21 8.60
N ALA A 237 10.98 2.22 8.46
CA ALA A 237 12.38 2.11 8.86
C ALA A 237 12.56 1.71 10.32
N TYR A 238 11.67 2.18 11.21
CA TYR A 238 11.66 1.79 12.62
C TYR A 238 11.11 0.38 12.86
N GLU A 239 10.09 -0.01 12.09
CA GLU A 239 9.43 -1.31 12.23
C GLU A 239 10.29 -2.48 11.73
N VAL A 240 10.98 -2.28 10.60
CA VAL A 240 11.83 -3.32 10.01
C VAL A 240 13.28 -3.35 10.53
N GLY A 241 13.63 -2.45 11.47
CA GLY A 241 14.95 -2.44 12.11
C GLY A 241 16.01 -1.58 11.41
N TRP A 242 15.72 -0.98 10.25
CA TRP A 242 16.72 -0.15 9.55
C TRP A 242 17.15 1.09 10.34
N ALA A 243 16.26 1.61 11.20
CA ALA A 243 16.59 2.68 12.14
C ALA A 243 17.63 2.27 13.21
N ASP A 244 17.92 0.99 13.37
CA ASP A 244 18.94 0.49 14.30
C ASP A 244 20.33 0.44 13.66
N VAL A 245 20.41 0.45 12.32
CA VAL A 245 21.66 0.34 11.55
C VAL A 245 22.00 1.60 10.75
N CYS A 246 21.01 2.49 10.51
CA CYS A 246 21.21 3.82 9.94
C CYS A 246 21.21 4.86 11.05
N SER A 247 22.19 5.78 11.04
CA SER A 247 22.34 6.83 12.05
C SER A 247 21.67 8.15 11.66
N TYR A 248 21.33 8.34 10.37
CA TYR A 248 20.82 9.58 9.82
C TYR A 248 19.62 9.35 8.92
N ALA A 249 18.69 10.30 8.96
CA ALA A 249 17.51 10.34 8.12
C ALA A 249 17.42 11.68 7.39
N LEU A 250 17.38 11.64 6.05
CA LEU A 250 17.21 12.84 5.24
C LEU A 250 15.72 13.26 5.21
N LEU A 251 15.42 14.49 5.66
CA LEU A 251 14.07 15.03 5.69
C LEU A 251 13.51 15.36 4.30
N ASN A 252 14.38 15.70 3.35
CA ASN A 252 14.00 15.93 1.96
C ASN A 252 13.51 14.61 1.35
N ASN A 253 12.21 14.41 1.27
CA ASN A 253 11.65 13.21 0.67
C ASN A 253 11.66 13.28 -0.86
N VAL A 254 11.83 12.13 -1.51
CA VAL A 254 11.84 12.01 -2.98
C VAL A 254 10.42 11.93 -3.53
N THR A 255 9.49 11.38 -2.77
CA THR A 255 8.04 11.38 -3.08
C THR A 255 7.24 11.23 -1.80
N GLY A 256 5.99 11.68 -1.84
CA GLY A 256 5.07 11.64 -0.69
C GLY A 256 4.32 10.32 -0.54
N ALA A 257 4.37 9.44 -1.53
CA ALA A 257 3.64 8.17 -1.46
C ALA A 257 4.27 7.08 -2.33
N TRP A 258 4.25 5.85 -1.81
CA TRP A 258 4.47 4.63 -2.57
C TRP A 258 3.16 4.18 -3.22
N CYS A 259 3.22 3.78 -4.49
CA CYS A 259 2.08 3.25 -5.23
C CYS A 259 2.20 1.74 -5.36
N GLY A 260 1.29 1.01 -4.72
CA GLY A 260 1.19 -0.43 -4.84
C GLY A 260 -0.21 -0.90 -5.14
N SER A 261 -0.31 -2.13 -5.61
CA SER A 261 -1.54 -2.72 -6.12
C SER A 261 -1.80 -4.11 -5.56
N TYR A 262 -3.06 -4.54 -5.71
CA TYR A 262 -3.47 -5.92 -5.60
C TYR A 262 -3.74 -6.49 -6.98
N PHE A 263 -3.25 -7.71 -7.20
CA PHE A 263 -3.42 -8.46 -8.44
C PHE A 263 -3.90 -9.87 -8.12
N ALA A 264 -4.58 -10.50 -9.08
CA ALA A 264 -4.97 -11.90 -9.00
C ALA A 264 -4.66 -12.65 -10.30
N ASN A 265 -4.49 -13.97 -10.20
CA ASN A 265 -4.56 -14.84 -11.37
C ASN A 265 -5.99 -14.80 -11.94
N SER A 266 -6.13 -14.57 -13.24
CA SER A 266 -7.45 -14.41 -13.88
C SER A 266 -8.34 -15.64 -13.73
N ASN A 267 -7.79 -16.86 -13.76
CA ASN A 267 -8.58 -18.08 -13.58
C ASN A 267 -9.11 -18.18 -12.14
N SER A 268 -8.22 -17.94 -11.14
CA SER A 268 -8.62 -17.92 -9.74
C SER A 268 -9.67 -16.83 -9.48
N TRP A 269 -9.49 -15.65 -10.07
CA TRP A 269 -10.44 -14.54 -9.94
C TRP A 269 -11.81 -14.84 -10.55
N ASN A 270 -11.84 -15.35 -11.79
CA ASN A 270 -13.08 -15.63 -12.52
C ASN A 270 -13.84 -16.84 -11.95
N ALA A 271 -13.19 -17.69 -11.18
CA ALA A 271 -13.84 -18.79 -10.45
C ALA A 271 -14.61 -18.31 -9.20
N LEU A 272 -14.37 -17.09 -8.71
CA LEU A 272 -15.08 -16.53 -7.56
C LEU A 272 -16.49 -16.11 -7.93
N SER A 273 -17.41 -16.24 -6.98
CA SER A 273 -18.73 -15.62 -7.10
C SER A 273 -18.60 -14.07 -7.10
N PRO A 274 -19.51 -13.34 -7.74
CA PRO A 274 -19.52 -11.87 -7.72
C PRO A 274 -19.48 -11.30 -6.28
N LYS A 275 -20.11 -11.98 -5.33
CA LYS A 275 -20.09 -11.63 -3.91
C LYS A 275 -18.67 -11.67 -3.33
N LEU A 276 -17.92 -12.72 -3.62
CA LEU A 276 -16.54 -12.88 -3.11
C LEU A 276 -15.58 -11.91 -3.80
N GLN A 277 -15.75 -11.66 -5.09
CA GLN A 277 -14.99 -10.65 -5.83
C GLN A 277 -15.20 -9.26 -5.22
N GLU A 278 -16.44 -8.87 -4.96
CA GLU A 278 -16.75 -7.58 -4.35
C GLU A 278 -16.21 -7.48 -2.92
N LEU A 279 -16.39 -8.53 -2.12
CA LEU A 279 -15.85 -8.58 -0.75
C LEU A 279 -14.32 -8.45 -0.74
N PHE A 280 -13.64 -9.10 -1.69
CA PHE A 280 -12.19 -8.98 -1.83
C PHE A 280 -11.79 -7.53 -2.14
N LYS A 281 -12.40 -6.90 -3.17
CA LYS A 281 -12.12 -5.51 -3.54
C LYS A 281 -12.34 -4.55 -2.38
N LEU A 282 -13.47 -4.64 -1.69
CA LEU A 282 -13.78 -3.80 -0.53
C LEU A 282 -12.76 -3.98 0.61
N SER A 283 -12.33 -5.22 0.87
CA SER A 283 -11.34 -5.50 1.91
C SER A 283 -9.96 -4.94 1.54
N MET A 284 -9.56 -5.04 0.27
CA MET A 284 -8.28 -4.53 -0.20
C MET A 284 -8.27 -2.99 -0.25
N ASP A 285 -9.36 -2.35 -0.67
CA ASP A 285 -9.50 -0.88 -0.59
C ASP A 285 -9.46 -0.39 0.86
N SER A 286 -10.11 -1.12 1.79
CA SER A 286 -9.98 -0.84 3.23
C SER A 286 -8.54 -0.96 3.73
N SER A 287 -7.75 -1.90 3.19
CA SER A 287 -6.34 -2.04 3.54
C SER A 287 -5.53 -0.81 3.14
N HIS A 288 -5.79 -0.23 1.97
CA HIS A 288 -5.13 1.00 1.53
C HIS A 288 -5.40 2.16 2.49
N TYR A 289 -6.66 2.35 2.90
CA TYR A 289 -7.02 3.36 3.89
C TYR A 289 -6.31 3.14 5.24
N TYR A 290 -6.31 1.92 5.75
CA TYR A 290 -5.65 1.58 7.02
C TYR A 290 -4.15 1.89 6.98
N ARG A 291 -3.48 1.54 5.89
CA ARG A 291 -2.05 1.84 5.69
C ARG A 291 -1.78 3.33 5.68
N GLN A 292 -2.58 4.12 4.96
CA GLN A 292 -2.43 5.58 4.96
C GLN A 292 -2.50 6.16 6.37
N VAL A 293 -3.46 5.72 7.18
CA VAL A 293 -3.62 6.20 8.56
C VAL A 293 -2.43 5.78 9.43
N TRP A 294 -1.99 4.52 9.29
CA TRP A 294 -0.88 3.99 10.09
C TRP A 294 0.43 4.70 9.76
N TYR A 295 0.78 4.82 8.49
CA TYR A 295 1.99 5.52 8.07
C TYR A 295 1.93 7.01 8.42
N TRP A 296 0.86 7.70 8.10
CA TRP A 296 0.76 9.14 8.36
C TRP A 296 0.93 9.50 9.84
N GLY A 297 0.26 8.74 10.72
CA GLY A 297 0.40 8.92 12.16
C GLY A 297 1.79 8.57 12.67
N GLY A 298 2.38 7.48 12.17
CA GLY A 298 3.72 7.03 12.52
C GLY A 298 4.81 8.01 12.06
N GLU A 299 4.73 8.50 10.81
CA GLU A 299 5.67 9.49 10.27
C GLU A 299 5.75 10.73 11.14
N ALA A 300 4.60 11.35 11.47
CA ALA A 300 4.57 12.54 12.30
C ALA A 300 5.14 12.29 13.70
N LYS A 301 4.76 11.17 14.32
CA LYS A 301 5.21 10.82 15.67
C LYS A 301 6.72 10.55 15.71
N LEU A 302 7.24 9.76 14.77
CA LEU A 302 8.66 9.35 14.78
C LEU A 302 9.61 10.50 14.41
N ARG A 303 9.18 11.46 13.59
CA ARG A 303 9.93 12.69 13.34
C ARG A 303 10.13 13.53 14.60
N VAL A 304 9.17 13.51 15.52
CA VAL A 304 9.21 14.31 16.76
C VAL A 304 9.82 13.52 17.93
N GLU A 305 9.43 12.28 18.08
CA GLU A 305 9.74 11.45 19.26
C GLU A 305 10.86 10.43 19.00
N GLY A 306 11.13 10.08 17.73
CA GLY A 306 12.13 9.11 17.34
C GLY A 306 13.55 9.57 17.70
N LYS A 307 14.34 8.68 18.31
CA LYS A 307 15.69 9.01 18.84
C LYS A 307 16.80 8.15 18.26
N LYS A 308 16.48 7.23 17.35
CA LYS A 308 17.48 6.31 16.78
C LYS A 308 18.33 6.98 15.70
N MET A 309 17.75 7.96 14.98
CA MET A 309 18.40 8.62 13.85
C MET A 309 18.44 10.14 14.07
N GLU A 310 19.55 10.76 13.67
CA GLU A 310 19.66 12.22 13.54
C GLU A 310 19.00 12.66 12.24
N LEU A 311 18.16 13.71 12.30
CA LEU A 311 17.51 14.29 11.14
C LEU A 311 18.46 15.22 10.43
N THR A 312 18.65 15.03 9.13
CA THR A 312 19.47 15.89 8.26
C THR A 312 18.61 16.50 7.16
N GLU A 313 19.08 17.59 6.59
CA GLU A 313 18.38 18.31 5.53
C GLU A 313 19.38 18.88 4.51
N ILE A 314 19.07 18.72 3.23
CA ILE A 314 19.72 19.44 2.14
C ILE A 314 19.05 20.81 2.08
N PRO A 315 19.81 21.92 1.97
CA PRO A 315 19.24 23.26 1.86
C PRO A 315 18.16 23.35 0.79
N LYS A 316 17.05 24.04 1.10
CA LYS A 316 15.90 24.14 0.20
C LYS A 316 16.25 24.56 -1.22
N ALA A 317 17.12 25.57 -1.38
CA ALA A 317 17.49 26.06 -2.70
C ALA A 317 18.18 24.98 -3.56
N GLU A 318 19.04 24.17 -2.95
CA GLU A 318 19.73 23.08 -3.63
C GLU A 318 18.77 21.92 -3.95
N TRP A 319 17.84 21.62 -3.02
CA TRP A 319 16.83 20.57 -3.24
C TRP A 319 15.79 20.97 -4.28
N ASP A 320 15.43 22.26 -4.36
CA ASP A 320 14.52 22.77 -5.39
C ASP A 320 15.06 22.55 -6.82
N GLU A 321 16.39 22.55 -7.01
CA GLU A 321 17.01 22.20 -8.29
C GLU A 321 16.82 20.72 -8.62
N VAL A 322 16.92 19.83 -7.62
CA VAL A 322 16.65 18.40 -7.78
C VAL A 322 15.17 18.16 -8.14
N VAL A 323 14.27 18.87 -7.47
CA VAL A 323 12.82 18.81 -7.78
C VAL A 323 12.55 19.28 -9.21
N ALA A 324 13.16 20.39 -9.64
CA ALA A 324 12.97 20.91 -11.00
C ALA A 324 13.50 19.95 -12.09
N ASP A 325 14.62 19.25 -11.85
CA ASP A 325 15.16 18.25 -12.78
C ASP A 325 14.22 17.04 -12.96
N SER A 326 13.33 16.78 -12.01
CA SER A 326 12.38 15.68 -12.13
C SER A 326 11.45 15.81 -13.34
N GLU A 327 11.14 17.03 -13.79
CA GLU A 327 10.31 17.24 -14.99
C GLU A 327 10.97 16.64 -16.23
N SER A 328 12.28 16.79 -16.39
CA SER A 328 13.02 16.19 -17.50
C SER A 328 13.00 14.66 -17.45
N PHE A 329 13.09 14.09 -16.25
CA PHE A 329 12.98 12.67 -16.04
C PHE A 329 11.58 12.14 -16.35
N TRP A 330 10.54 12.89 -16.00
CA TRP A 330 9.16 12.54 -16.35
C TRP A 330 8.95 12.53 -17.86
N ASP A 331 9.52 13.51 -18.59
CA ASP A 331 9.44 13.57 -20.05
C ASP A 331 10.16 12.39 -20.73
N GLU A 332 11.30 11.93 -20.18
CA GLU A 332 11.94 10.69 -20.63
C GLU A 332 10.99 9.48 -20.49
N LEU A 333 10.32 9.35 -19.35
CA LEU A 333 9.38 8.24 -19.12
C LEU A 333 8.11 8.37 -19.98
N ALA A 334 7.61 9.59 -20.21
CA ALA A 334 6.50 9.85 -21.10
C ALA A 334 6.77 9.37 -22.53
N SER A 335 8.03 9.42 -22.99
CA SER A 335 8.42 9.00 -24.33
C SER A 335 8.43 7.51 -24.59
N ILE A 336 8.24 6.67 -23.55
CA ILE A 336 8.28 5.20 -23.67
C ILE A 336 7.10 4.69 -24.51
N SER A 337 5.89 5.20 -24.26
CA SER A 337 4.68 4.81 -24.97
C SER A 337 3.58 5.87 -24.87
N PRO A 338 2.53 5.82 -25.72
CA PRO A 338 1.36 6.68 -25.57
C PRO A 338 0.63 6.52 -24.22
N ARG A 339 0.78 5.37 -23.56
CA ARG A 339 0.19 5.09 -22.25
C ARG A 339 1.00 5.78 -21.13
N THR A 340 2.32 5.68 -21.16
CA THR A 340 3.20 6.38 -20.22
C THR A 340 3.08 7.90 -20.35
N GLU A 341 2.89 8.43 -21.57
CA GLU A 341 2.60 9.84 -21.80
C GLU A 341 1.32 10.28 -21.06
N LYS A 342 0.22 9.52 -21.18
CA LYS A 342 -1.03 9.82 -20.47
C LYS A 342 -0.86 9.82 -18.95
N VAL A 343 -0.07 8.88 -18.41
CA VAL A 343 0.24 8.84 -16.97
C VAL A 343 0.97 10.11 -16.54
N VAL A 344 2.03 10.49 -17.25
CA VAL A 344 2.79 11.71 -16.93
C VAL A 344 1.92 12.96 -17.06
N GLN A 345 1.06 13.03 -18.08
CA GLN A 345 0.11 14.15 -18.23
C GLN A 345 -0.84 14.25 -17.02
N ALA A 346 -1.37 13.13 -16.52
CA ALA A 346 -2.23 13.13 -15.34
C ALA A 346 -1.48 13.65 -14.08
N TYR A 347 -0.22 13.26 -13.88
CA TYR A 347 0.61 13.78 -12.79
C TYR A 347 0.89 15.28 -12.94
N LYS A 348 1.23 15.74 -14.14
CA LYS A 348 1.49 17.17 -14.41
C LYS A 348 0.24 18.02 -14.20
N GLU A 349 -0.91 17.58 -14.72
CA GLU A 349 -2.19 18.25 -14.52
C GLU A 349 -2.56 18.34 -13.05
N TYR A 350 -2.47 17.22 -12.33
CA TYR A 350 -2.73 17.16 -10.89
C TYR A 350 -1.83 18.14 -10.13
N SER A 351 -0.52 18.07 -10.36
CA SER A 351 0.44 18.95 -9.70
C SER A 351 0.13 20.44 -9.94
N HIS A 352 -0.18 20.80 -11.19
CA HIS A 352 -0.54 22.18 -11.57
C HIS A 352 -1.84 22.65 -10.89
N VAL A 353 -2.88 21.80 -10.86
CA VAL A 353 -4.15 22.14 -10.20
C VAL A 353 -3.94 22.35 -8.71
N MET A 354 -3.20 21.45 -8.05
CA MET A 354 -2.94 21.55 -6.62
C MET A 354 -2.09 22.76 -6.26
N GLU A 355 -1.14 23.13 -7.11
CA GLU A 355 -0.34 24.35 -6.94
C GLU A 355 -1.19 25.62 -7.04
N LYS A 356 -2.04 25.70 -8.04
CA LYS A 356 -2.95 26.84 -8.22
C LYS A 356 -4.01 26.95 -7.12
N ALA A 357 -4.48 25.83 -6.62
CA ALA A 357 -5.46 25.79 -5.54
C ALA A 357 -4.90 26.36 -4.22
N GLY A 358 -3.57 26.27 -4.00
CA GLY A 358 -2.91 26.79 -2.82
C GLY A 358 -3.31 26.07 -1.54
N VAL A 359 -3.14 26.74 -0.39
CA VAL A 359 -3.51 26.21 0.94
C VAL A 359 -5.03 25.97 1.00
N PRO A 360 -5.51 24.83 1.51
CA PRO A 360 -4.78 23.76 2.23
C PRO A 360 -4.22 22.63 1.33
N TYR A 361 -4.34 22.73 0.03
CA TYR A 361 -3.95 21.65 -0.90
C TYR A 361 -2.46 21.58 -1.12
N ARG A 362 -1.75 22.69 -0.94
CA ARG A 362 -0.29 22.76 -0.89
C ARG A 362 0.19 23.61 0.29
N TYR A 363 1.14 23.08 1.02
CA TYR A 363 1.82 23.78 2.12
C TYR A 363 3.14 24.36 1.64
#